data_620652988871200458dbe497ae726eca
#
_entry.id   620652988871200458dbe497ae726eca
#
_cell.length_a   1.000
_cell.length_b   1.000
_cell.length_c   1.000
_cell.angle_alpha   90.00
_cell.angle_beta   90.00
_cell.angle_gamma   90.00
#
_symmetry.space_group_name_H-M   'P 1'
#
loop_
_entity.id
_entity.type
_entity.pdbx_description
1 polymer ?
#
loop_
_entity_poly.entity_id
_entity_poly.type
_entity_poly.pdbx_seq_one_letter_code
_entity_poly.pdbx_strand_id
1 'polypeptide(L)'
;MPTVVVVGDGQLARMMHTEAIELGLRTRLLAGSEDSSAAQVFGDVRIGDYTNLEDLKEVAHGAAAVTFDHEHVPNEHLEQLIDANVAVEPRPEALIYAQDKLEQRRKLESLGVPVPDYAPIDSVDAAKSFWERHEHRVCLKTTRGGYDGKGVWFPDSLDEFVELVGDMLDQDIVLYAEEKVDFVRELSAMVARTRSGEMRVWPVVESRQTDGICHVAIAPAPDLSTQLARECQNLAKLIARKLDVTGVMAVELFEYETKTGTAVSVNELAMRPHNTGHWTQDGCLTSQFEQHMRAVLDWPLGETEMVAPVTVMVNVLGGKEDPEMPMERRVKEVMLRYPEAKVHLYGKDWRPGRKIGHVNVTGYDVVSTRKLAEHAAQFLVTASWT
;
A
#
# COMPACT_ATOMS: atom_id res chain seq x y z
N MET A 1 14.51 21.87 13.86
CA MET A 1 13.96 20.95 12.86
C MET A 1 12.56 20.56 13.30
N PRO A 2 11.60 20.46 12.36
CA PRO A 2 10.23 20.07 12.69
C PRO A 2 10.16 18.64 13.23
N THR A 3 9.12 18.36 14.04
CA THR A 3 8.79 17.02 14.50
C THR A 3 7.61 16.48 13.70
N VAL A 4 7.78 15.34 13.08
CA VAL A 4 6.70 14.59 12.40
C VAL A 4 6.30 13.43 13.32
N VAL A 5 5.00 13.35 13.60
CA VAL A 5 4.42 12.21 14.32
C VAL A 5 3.96 11.17 13.30
N VAL A 6 4.30 9.92 13.56
CA VAL A 6 3.79 8.77 12.80
C VAL A 6 2.90 7.97 13.73
N VAL A 7 1.66 7.76 13.31
CA VAL A 7 0.68 6.92 14.02
C VAL A 7 0.64 5.55 13.38
N GLY A 8 0.90 4.51 14.20
CA GLY A 8 1.09 3.15 13.72
C GLY A 8 2.57 2.76 13.68
N ASP A 9 2.84 1.50 13.95
CA ASP A 9 4.17 1.02 14.36
C ASP A 9 4.73 -0.11 13.47
N GLY A 10 4.20 -0.21 12.26
CA GLY A 10 4.60 -1.20 11.26
C GLY A 10 5.89 -0.85 10.52
N GLN A 11 6.15 -1.61 9.46
CA GLN A 11 7.34 -1.42 8.63
C GLN A 11 7.36 -0.09 7.86
N LEU A 12 6.19 0.49 7.54
CA LEU A 12 6.16 1.76 6.81
C LEU A 12 6.65 2.89 7.70
N ALA A 13 6.20 2.94 8.97
CA ALA A 13 6.71 3.88 9.96
C ALA A 13 8.22 3.73 10.15
N ARG A 14 8.74 2.48 10.26
CA ARG A 14 10.18 2.19 10.35
C ARG A 14 10.95 2.79 9.17
N MET A 15 10.47 2.59 7.94
CA MET A 15 11.14 3.10 6.73
C MET A 15 11.00 4.61 6.56
N MET A 16 9.86 5.21 6.96
CA MET A 16 9.72 6.67 7.05
C MET A 16 10.76 7.29 8.01
N HIS A 17 11.00 6.63 9.14
CA HIS A 17 12.01 7.09 10.10
C HIS A 17 13.42 7.10 9.54
N THR A 18 13.80 6.11 8.73
CA THR A 18 15.11 6.06 8.06
C THR A 18 15.35 7.33 7.24
N GLU A 19 14.41 7.71 6.40
CA GLU A 19 14.51 8.93 5.57
C GLU A 19 14.44 10.21 6.41
N ALA A 20 13.65 10.21 7.48
CA ALA A 20 13.60 11.35 8.40
C ALA A 20 14.96 11.62 9.08
N ILE A 21 15.73 10.58 9.40
CA ILE A 21 17.09 10.73 9.96
C ILE A 21 17.98 11.46 8.96
N GLU A 22 17.98 11.05 7.68
CA GLU A 22 18.81 11.68 6.64
C GLU A 22 18.43 13.14 6.38
N LEU A 23 17.13 13.46 6.46
CA LEU A 23 16.62 14.83 6.36
C LEU A 23 16.85 15.67 7.64
N GLY A 24 17.40 15.08 8.71
CA GLY A 24 17.58 15.74 10.00
C GLY A 24 16.28 16.06 10.74
N LEU A 25 15.16 15.42 10.38
CA LEU A 25 13.87 15.59 11.01
C LEU A 25 13.84 14.94 12.41
N ARG A 26 12.98 15.45 13.27
CA ARG A 26 12.58 14.72 14.48
C ARG A 26 11.33 13.91 14.17
N THR A 27 11.30 12.68 14.68
CA THR A 27 10.13 11.82 14.55
C THR A 27 9.67 11.37 15.92
N ARG A 28 8.37 11.25 16.10
CA ARG A 28 7.72 10.65 17.27
C ARG A 28 6.73 9.61 16.79
N LEU A 29 6.68 8.48 17.49
CA LEU A 29 5.85 7.34 17.15
C LEU A 29 4.73 7.15 18.19
N LEU A 30 3.51 6.90 17.72
CA LEU A 30 2.47 6.25 18.52
C LEU A 30 2.46 4.77 18.17
N ALA A 31 2.83 3.93 19.13
CA ALA A 31 2.97 2.49 18.95
C ALA A 31 2.08 1.73 19.91
N GLY A 32 1.56 0.58 19.48
CA GLY A 32 0.81 -0.33 20.34
C GLY A 32 1.71 -1.19 21.24
N SER A 33 3.02 -1.29 20.93
CA SER A 33 3.98 -2.11 21.69
C SER A 33 5.40 -1.59 21.53
N GLU A 34 6.23 -1.75 22.59
CA GLU A 34 7.66 -1.42 22.57
C GLU A 34 8.46 -2.31 21.60
N ASP A 35 8.00 -3.54 21.35
CA ASP A 35 8.65 -4.53 20.49
C ASP A 35 8.19 -4.45 19.03
N SER A 36 7.35 -3.48 18.68
CA SER A 36 6.87 -3.32 17.31
C SER A 36 7.97 -2.90 16.34
N SER A 37 7.75 -3.14 15.05
CA SER A 37 8.75 -2.92 13.99
C SER A 37 9.38 -1.52 14.02
N ALA A 38 8.56 -0.49 14.18
CA ALA A 38 9.04 0.89 14.23
C ALA A 38 9.57 1.29 15.62
N ALA A 39 8.93 0.83 16.70
CA ALA A 39 9.34 1.20 18.05
C ALA A 39 10.79 0.80 18.37
N GLN A 40 11.28 -0.29 17.77
CA GLN A 40 12.68 -0.72 17.91
C GLN A 40 13.72 0.30 17.43
N VAL A 41 13.35 1.27 16.61
CA VAL A 41 14.29 2.21 15.97
C VAL A 41 14.00 3.69 16.24
N PHE A 42 12.78 4.04 16.66
CA PHE A 42 12.45 5.43 17.00
C PHE A 42 13.06 5.82 18.36
N GLY A 43 13.57 7.04 18.44
CA GLY A 43 14.11 7.60 19.69
C GLY A 43 13.05 8.25 20.61
N ASP A 44 11.87 8.62 20.08
CA ASP A 44 10.72 9.15 20.85
C ASP A 44 9.49 8.29 20.53
N VAL A 45 9.20 7.34 21.41
CA VAL A 45 8.08 6.40 21.30
C VAL A 45 7.08 6.67 22.43
N ARG A 46 5.80 6.75 22.06
CA ARG A 46 4.66 6.76 22.97
C ARG A 46 3.89 5.47 22.77
N ILE A 47 3.73 4.71 23.85
CA ILE A 47 2.89 3.51 23.84
C ILE A 47 1.46 3.94 24.12
N GLY A 48 0.55 3.59 23.22
CA GLY A 48 -0.86 3.96 23.30
C GLY A 48 -1.69 3.34 22.19
N ASP A 49 -2.95 3.73 22.13
CA ASP A 49 -3.93 3.24 21.18
C ASP A 49 -4.39 4.37 20.26
N TYR A 50 -4.25 4.18 18.94
CA TYR A 50 -4.71 5.17 17.95
C TYR A 50 -6.24 5.34 17.91
N THR A 51 -6.99 4.47 18.56
CA THR A 51 -8.43 4.63 18.76
C THR A 51 -8.77 5.44 20.03
N ASN A 52 -7.77 5.77 20.85
CA ASN A 52 -7.89 6.63 22.02
C ASN A 52 -7.50 8.07 21.65
N LEU A 53 -8.44 8.99 21.74
CA LEU A 53 -8.25 10.39 21.43
C LEU A 53 -7.18 11.08 22.28
N GLU A 54 -7.10 10.76 23.58
CA GLU A 54 -6.12 11.40 24.49
C GLU A 54 -4.69 10.96 24.14
N ASP A 55 -4.47 9.69 23.77
CA ASP A 55 -3.17 9.20 23.30
C ASP A 55 -2.76 9.93 22.01
N LEU A 56 -3.72 10.14 21.10
CA LEU A 56 -3.49 10.91 19.87
C LEU A 56 -3.14 12.37 20.14
N LYS A 57 -3.83 13.03 21.06
CA LYS A 57 -3.54 14.42 21.47
C LYS A 57 -2.17 14.55 22.12
N GLU A 58 -1.82 13.60 23.00
CA GLU A 58 -0.54 13.60 23.68
C GLU A 58 0.62 13.44 22.68
N VAL A 59 0.52 12.44 21.80
CA VAL A 59 1.58 12.20 20.79
C VAL A 59 1.70 13.35 19.80
N ALA A 60 0.58 13.98 19.42
CA ALA A 60 0.54 15.08 18.45
C ALA A 60 1.00 16.42 19.03
N HIS A 61 1.17 16.53 20.35
CA HIS A 61 1.54 17.81 20.97
C HIS A 61 2.86 18.36 20.44
N GLY A 62 2.80 19.57 19.87
CA GLY A 62 3.97 20.26 19.29
C GLY A 62 4.49 19.68 17.99
N ALA A 63 3.73 18.79 17.34
CA ALA A 63 4.08 18.25 16.02
C ALA A 63 3.91 19.30 14.92
N ALA A 64 4.79 19.27 13.93
CA ALA A 64 4.65 20.03 12.69
C ALA A 64 3.68 19.34 11.71
N ALA A 65 3.61 18.01 11.76
CA ALA A 65 2.63 17.20 11.02
C ALA A 65 2.41 15.86 11.74
N VAL A 66 1.22 15.30 11.58
CA VAL A 66 0.86 13.93 11.95
C VAL A 66 0.57 13.15 10.68
N THR A 67 1.16 11.97 10.53
CA THR A 67 0.95 11.06 9.41
C THR A 67 0.81 9.62 9.90
N PHE A 68 0.59 8.66 8.99
CA PHE A 68 0.13 7.32 9.33
C PHE A 68 0.91 6.25 8.57
N ASP A 69 1.07 5.07 9.18
CA ASP A 69 1.50 3.87 8.48
C ASP A 69 0.32 2.94 8.11
N HIS A 70 -0.89 3.28 8.54
CA HIS A 70 -2.15 2.60 8.20
C HIS A 70 -3.31 3.62 8.15
N GLU A 71 -4.47 3.22 7.62
CA GLU A 71 -5.63 4.10 7.43
C GLU A 71 -6.72 3.95 8.50
N HIS A 72 -6.45 3.31 9.66
CA HIS A 72 -7.50 2.88 10.60
C HIS A 72 -7.82 3.87 11.72
N VAL A 73 -7.15 5.02 11.78
CA VAL A 73 -7.43 6.03 12.80
C VAL A 73 -8.84 6.60 12.60
N PRO A 74 -9.69 6.69 13.64
CA PRO A 74 -11.03 7.26 13.53
C PRO A 74 -11.01 8.70 13.04
N ASN A 75 -11.78 9.01 11.99
CA ASN A 75 -11.78 10.35 11.38
C ASN A 75 -12.22 11.44 12.36
N GLU A 76 -13.18 11.15 13.24
CA GLU A 76 -13.65 12.07 14.29
C GLU A 76 -12.54 12.47 15.27
N HIS A 77 -11.54 11.62 15.49
CA HIS A 77 -10.36 11.95 16.30
C HIS A 77 -9.40 12.84 15.53
N LEU A 78 -9.22 12.58 14.24
CA LEU A 78 -8.37 13.39 13.37
C LEU A 78 -8.93 14.81 13.19
N GLU A 79 -10.24 14.96 13.06
CA GLU A 79 -10.94 16.24 13.01
C GLU A 79 -10.66 17.05 14.29
N GLN A 80 -10.71 16.43 15.46
CA GLN A 80 -10.40 17.11 16.71
C GLN A 80 -8.93 17.56 16.83
N LEU A 81 -7.98 16.81 16.24
CA LEU A 81 -6.58 17.26 16.13
C LEU A 81 -6.46 18.48 15.22
N ILE A 82 -7.18 18.48 14.10
CA ILE A 82 -7.21 19.61 13.15
C ILE A 82 -7.81 20.85 13.82
N ASP A 83 -8.91 20.71 14.57
CA ASP A 83 -9.54 21.80 15.35
C ASP A 83 -8.58 22.37 16.41
N ALA A 84 -7.66 21.55 16.91
CA ALA A 84 -6.57 21.96 17.78
C ALA A 84 -5.35 22.55 17.03
N ASN A 85 -5.48 22.85 15.74
CA ASN A 85 -4.44 23.37 14.83
C ASN A 85 -3.25 22.42 14.62
N VAL A 86 -3.45 21.11 14.69
CA VAL A 86 -2.47 20.11 14.28
C VAL A 86 -2.62 19.84 12.80
N ALA A 87 -1.51 19.85 12.04
CA ALA A 87 -1.52 19.43 10.65
C ALA A 87 -1.60 17.89 10.59
N VAL A 88 -2.69 17.38 10.06
CA VAL A 88 -2.94 15.94 9.86
C VAL A 88 -2.90 15.65 8.36
N GLU A 89 -1.99 14.76 7.94
CA GLU A 89 -1.73 14.47 6.52
C GLU A 89 -1.55 12.96 6.24
N PRO A 90 -2.39 12.37 5.39
CA PRO A 90 -3.54 12.96 4.71
C PRO A 90 -4.69 13.29 5.66
N ARG A 91 -5.55 14.22 5.22
CA ARG A 91 -6.71 14.67 6.00
C ARG A 91 -7.82 13.62 6.02
N PRO A 92 -8.71 13.62 7.04
CA PRO A 92 -9.80 12.65 7.16
C PRO A 92 -10.75 12.66 5.94
N GLU A 93 -10.95 13.83 5.30
CA GLU A 93 -11.81 13.95 4.10
C GLU A 93 -11.23 13.17 2.89
N ALA A 94 -9.93 12.89 2.88
CA ALA A 94 -9.30 12.01 1.91
C ALA A 94 -9.25 10.56 2.41
N LEU A 95 -8.88 10.35 3.68
CA LEU A 95 -8.70 9.02 4.27
C LEU A 95 -9.96 8.15 4.19
N ILE A 96 -11.15 8.74 4.25
CA ILE A 96 -12.40 8.00 4.14
C ILE A 96 -12.45 7.10 2.89
N TYR A 97 -11.83 7.53 1.77
CA TYR A 97 -11.80 6.76 0.53
C TYR A 97 -10.76 5.62 0.53
N ALA A 98 -9.86 5.56 1.50
CA ALA A 98 -9.02 4.39 1.75
C ALA A 98 -9.61 3.48 2.84
N GLN A 99 -10.44 4.02 3.73
CA GLN A 99 -11.10 3.29 4.81
C GLN A 99 -12.36 2.57 4.36
N ASP A 100 -13.12 3.16 3.43
CA ASP A 100 -14.41 2.66 2.96
C ASP A 100 -14.42 2.48 1.44
N LYS A 101 -14.40 1.21 1.02
CA LYS A 101 -14.30 0.82 -0.39
C LYS A 101 -15.54 1.21 -1.19
N LEU A 102 -16.74 1.21 -0.59
CA LEU A 102 -17.94 1.61 -1.29
C LEU A 102 -17.99 3.13 -1.51
N GLU A 103 -17.59 3.92 -0.52
CA GLU A 103 -17.45 5.38 -0.67
C GLU A 103 -16.35 5.71 -1.69
N GLN A 104 -15.26 4.95 -1.71
CA GLN A 104 -14.21 5.07 -2.73
C GLN A 104 -14.80 4.87 -4.14
N ARG A 105 -15.58 3.80 -4.38
CA ARG A 105 -16.19 3.52 -5.68
C ARG A 105 -17.11 4.64 -6.14
N ARG A 106 -18.04 5.07 -5.26
CA ARG A 106 -18.96 6.18 -5.53
C ARG A 106 -18.22 7.46 -5.91
N LYS A 107 -17.14 7.77 -5.17
CA LYS A 107 -16.34 8.95 -5.42
C LYS A 107 -15.60 8.87 -6.75
N LEU A 108 -14.92 7.77 -7.02
CA LEU A 108 -14.15 7.58 -8.25
C LEU A 108 -15.07 7.62 -9.48
N GLU A 109 -16.22 6.97 -9.44
CA GLU A 109 -17.24 7.02 -10.48
C GLU A 109 -17.70 8.46 -10.73
N SER A 110 -18.00 9.24 -9.68
CA SER A 110 -18.40 10.64 -9.78
C SER A 110 -17.35 11.54 -10.43
N LEU A 111 -16.08 11.12 -10.41
CA LEU A 111 -14.96 11.80 -11.05
C LEU A 111 -14.70 11.33 -12.49
N GLY A 112 -15.49 10.36 -12.98
CA GLY A 112 -15.28 9.73 -14.28
C GLY A 112 -14.05 8.81 -14.33
N VAL A 113 -13.58 8.35 -13.19
CA VAL A 113 -12.48 7.39 -13.07
C VAL A 113 -13.01 5.99 -13.35
N PRO A 114 -12.37 5.20 -14.23
CA PRO A 114 -12.81 3.84 -14.51
C PRO A 114 -12.64 2.95 -13.28
N VAL A 115 -13.73 2.33 -12.86
CA VAL A 115 -13.82 1.33 -11.78
C VAL A 115 -14.62 0.13 -12.29
N PRO A 116 -14.45 -1.07 -11.70
CA PRO A 116 -15.34 -2.19 -11.97
C PRO A 116 -16.81 -1.81 -11.68
N ASP A 117 -17.77 -2.39 -12.39
CA ASP A 117 -19.18 -2.20 -12.01
C ASP A 117 -19.42 -2.73 -10.60
N TYR A 118 -20.21 -2.02 -9.81
CA TYR A 118 -20.41 -2.32 -8.40
C TYR A 118 -21.82 -2.00 -7.92
N ALA A 119 -22.22 -2.63 -6.83
CA ALA A 119 -23.45 -2.28 -6.12
C ALA A 119 -23.32 -2.54 -4.61
N PRO A 120 -23.96 -1.72 -3.75
CA PRO A 120 -24.18 -2.09 -2.36
C PRO A 120 -25.03 -3.35 -2.29
N ILE A 121 -24.72 -4.24 -1.34
CA ILE A 121 -25.45 -5.48 -1.10
C ILE A 121 -26.05 -5.39 0.30
N ASP A 122 -27.28 -4.94 0.37
CA ASP A 122 -28.07 -4.75 1.60
C ASP A 122 -29.13 -5.82 1.81
N SER A 123 -29.29 -6.73 0.83
CA SER A 123 -30.29 -7.80 0.85
C SER A 123 -29.88 -8.95 -0.07
N VAL A 124 -30.43 -10.13 0.20
CA VAL A 124 -30.29 -11.31 -0.68
C VAL A 124 -30.86 -11.04 -2.09
N ASP A 125 -31.90 -10.24 -2.20
CA ASP A 125 -32.48 -9.92 -3.51
C ASP A 125 -31.55 -8.97 -4.31
N ALA A 126 -30.88 -8.04 -3.65
CA ALA A 126 -29.84 -7.22 -4.28
C ALA A 126 -28.68 -8.10 -4.79
N ALA A 127 -28.26 -9.09 -3.99
CA ALA A 127 -27.24 -10.05 -4.37
C ALA A 127 -27.62 -10.84 -5.62
N LYS A 128 -28.82 -11.41 -5.66
CA LYS A 128 -29.33 -12.16 -6.82
C LYS A 128 -29.37 -11.30 -8.07
N SER A 129 -29.87 -10.07 -7.96
CA SER A 129 -29.94 -9.12 -9.08
C SER A 129 -28.57 -8.75 -9.62
N PHE A 130 -27.56 -8.60 -8.75
CA PHE A 130 -26.18 -8.34 -9.15
C PHE A 130 -25.55 -9.55 -9.85
N TRP A 131 -25.76 -10.76 -9.31
CA TRP A 131 -25.29 -12.03 -9.87
C TRP A 131 -25.80 -12.27 -11.29
N GLU A 132 -27.11 -12.09 -11.51
CA GLU A 132 -27.73 -12.26 -12.82
C GLU A 132 -27.19 -11.27 -13.86
N ARG A 133 -26.93 -10.02 -13.46
CA ARG A 133 -26.40 -8.96 -14.34
C ARG A 133 -24.99 -9.24 -14.81
N HIS A 134 -24.16 -9.85 -13.97
CA HIS A 134 -22.72 -10.08 -14.24
C HIS A 134 -22.38 -11.51 -14.67
N GLU A 135 -23.39 -12.32 -15.03
CA GLU A 135 -23.16 -13.66 -15.60
C GLU A 135 -22.22 -14.51 -14.71
N HIS A 136 -22.41 -14.50 -13.39
CA HIS A 136 -21.63 -15.23 -12.40
C HIS A 136 -20.22 -14.67 -12.10
N ARG A 137 -19.82 -13.58 -12.72
CA ARG A 137 -18.53 -12.91 -12.47
C ARG A 137 -18.67 -11.90 -11.34
N VAL A 138 -18.70 -12.37 -10.12
CA VAL A 138 -18.94 -11.55 -8.92
C VAL A 138 -17.77 -11.66 -7.95
N CYS A 139 -17.41 -10.53 -7.36
CA CYS A 139 -16.51 -10.39 -6.22
C CYS A 139 -17.27 -9.71 -5.08
N LEU A 140 -17.51 -10.43 -3.98
CA LEU A 140 -18.12 -9.85 -2.77
C LEU A 140 -17.04 -9.27 -1.87
N LYS A 141 -17.29 -8.10 -1.31
CA LYS A 141 -16.35 -7.41 -0.42
C LYS A 141 -17.04 -6.78 0.78
N THR A 142 -16.33 -6.73 1.92
CA THR A 142 -16.70 -5.81 3.00
C THR A 142 -16.32 -4.39 2.62
N THR A 143 -17.11 -3.40 3.04
CA THR A 143 -16.81 -1.99 2.77
C THR A 143 -15.60 -1.52 3.56
N ARG A 144 -15.39 -2.07 4.76
CA ARG A 144 -14.29 -1.70 5.69
C ARG A 144 -13.56 -2.94 6.23
N GLY A 145 -12.33 -2.74 6.69
CA GLY A 145 -11.55 -3.77 7.41
C GLY A 145 -10.89 -4.83 6.54
N GLY A 146 -11.07 -4.81 5.21
CA GLY A 146 -10.40 -5.74 4.28
C GLY A 146 -9.00 -5.27 3.91
N TYR A 147 -8.00 -6.18 3.98
CA TYR A 147 -6.62 -5.96 3.54
C TYR A 147 -5.94 -7.28 3.19
N ASP A 148 -4.95 -7.25 2.30
CA ASP A 148 -4.17 -8.43 1.90
C ASP A 148 -5.08 -9.65 1.60
N GLY A 149 -6.15 -9.46 0.78
CA GLY A 149 -7.10 -10.50 0.39
C GLY A 149 -8.16 -10.87 1.43
N LYS A 150 -8.13 -10.32 2.64
CA LYS A 150 -9.19 -10.51 3.65
C LYS A 150 -10.40 -9.65 3.33
N GLY A 151 -11.59 -10.17 3.64
CA GLY A 151 -12.84 -9.45 3.36
C GLY A 151 -13.20 -9.42 1.87
N VAL A 152 -12.69 -10.37 1.09
CA VAL A 152 -12.94 -10.54 -0.34
C VAL A 152 -13.28 -11.99 -0.62
N TRP A 153 -14.38 -12.26 -1.32
CA TRP A 153 -14.86 -13.59 -1.68
C TRP A 153 -15.22 -13.64 -3.16
N PHE A 154 -14.97 -14.80 -3.76
CA PHE A 154 -15.30 -15.09 -5.16
C PHE A 154 -16.21 -16.33 -5.18
N PRO A 155 -17.53 -16.17 -4.95
CA PRO A 155 -18.45 -17.30 -4.92
C PRO A 155 -18.52 -17.98 -6.30
N ASP A 156 -18.53 -19.31 -6.31
CA ASP A 156 -18.60 -20.12 -7.55
C ASP A 156 -20.05 -20.40 -8.00
N SER A 157 -21.04 -20.13 -7.13
CA SER A 157 -22.45 -20.35 -7.42
C SER A 157 -23.35 -19.29 -6.77
N LEU A 158 -24.57 -19.14 -7.31
CA LEU A 158 -25.57 -18.27 -6.72
C LEU A 158 -25.94 -18.68 -5.29
N ASP A 159 -26.04 -19.98 -5.04
CA ASP A 159 -26.41 -20.50 -3.71
C ASP A 159 -25.32 -20.13 -2.68
N GLU A 160 -24.06 -20.32 -3.01
CA GLU A 160 -22.94 -19.89 -2.17
C GLU A 160 -22.94 -18.36 -1.94
N PHE A 161 -23.17 -17.57 -3.01
CA PHE A 161 -23.23 -16.12 -2.90
C PHE A 161 -24.33 -15.65 -1.96
N VAL A 162 -25.52 -16.24 -2.09
CA VAL A 162 -26.69 -15.93 -1.25
C VAL A 162 -26.45 -16.33 0.21
N GLU A 163 -25.86 -17.51 0.45
CA GLU A 163 -25.50 -17.98 1.80
C GLU A 163 -24.49 -17.02 2.46
N LEU A 164 -23.37 -16.71 1.77
CA LEU A 164 -22.38 -15.76 2.25
C LEU A 164 -22.98 -14.39 2.59
N VAL A 165 -23.82 -13.86 1.71
CA VAL A 165 -24.48 -12.57 1.94
C VAL A 165 -25.42 -12.65 3.14
N GLY A 166 -26.24 -13.71 3.25
CA GLY A 166 -27.14 -13.90 4.38
C GLY A 166 -26.40 -13.94 5.71
N ASP A 167 -25.37 -14.78 5.81
CA ASP A 167 -24.57 -14.95 7.03
C ASP A 167 -23.88 -13.64 7.46
N MET A 168 -23.44 -12.82 6.51
CA MET A 168 -22.76 -11.56 6.82
C MET A 168 -23.72 -10.43 7.18
N LEU A 169 -24.86 -10.35 6.52
CA LEU A 169 -25.91 -9.38 6.87
C LEU A 169 -26.50 -9.65 8.26
N ASP A 170 -26.62 -10.93 8.65
CA ASP A 170 -27.05 -11.32 9.99
C ASP A 170 -26.04 -10.92 11.09
N GLN A 171 -24.80 -10.61 10.70
CA GLN A 171 -23.74 -10.09 11.58
C GLN A 171 -23.58 -8.56 11.48
N ASP A 172 -24.50 -7.85 10.85
CA ASP A 172 -24.44 -6.40 10.61
C ASP A 172 -23.20 -5.95 9.79
N ILE A 173 -22.62 -6.84 8.98
CA ILE A 173 -21.48 -6.50 8.11
C ILE A 173 -21.98 -5.79 6.86
N VAL A 174 -21.43 -4.60 6.61
CA VAL A 174 -21.78 -3.82 5.41
C VAL A 174 -21.01 -4.36 4.20
N LEU A 175 -21.77 -4.74 3.16
CA LEU A 175 -21.28 -5.42 1.98
C LEU A 175 -21.50 -4.61 0.70
N TYR A 176 -20.65 -4.85 -0.27
CA TYR A 176 -20.87 -4.49 -1.67
C TYR A 176 -20.30 -5.56 -2.59
N ALA A 177 -20.82 -5.64 -3.80
CA ALA A 177 -20.28 -6.53 -4.82
C ALA A 177 -19.69 -5.74 -5.97
N GLU A 178 -18.71 -6.32 -6.62
CA GLU A 178 -18.07 -5.81 -7.83
C GLU A 178 -18.09 -6.87 -8.93
N GLU A 179 -18.09 -6.42 -10.18
CA GLU A 179 -17.76 -7.30 -11.30
C GLU A 179 -16.34 -7.84 -11.13
N LYS A 180 -16.19 -9.16 -11.20
CA LYS A 180 -14.88 -9.79 -11.24
C LYS A 180 -14.21 -9.48 -12.59
N VAL A 181 -13.19 -8.63 -12.54
CA VAL A 181 -12.44 -8.19 -13.72
C VAL A 181 -11.53 -9.31 -14.22
N ASP A 182 -11.62 -9.64 -15.52
CA ASP A 182 -10.66 -10.50 -16.19
C ASP A 182 -9.44 -9.67 -16.59
N PHE A 183 -8.51 -9.49 -15.66
CA PHE A 183 -7.33 -8.68 -15.88
C PHE A 183 -6.15 -9.51 -16.44
N VAL A 184 -5.32 -8.83 -17.22
CA VAL A 184 -4.06 -9.39 -17.75
C VAL A 184 -2.99 -9.37 -16.65
N ARG A 185 -2.94 -8.27 -15.88
CA ARG A 185 -2.04 -8.07 -14.76
C ARG A 185 -2.50 -6.91 -13.87
N GLU A 186 -1.91 -6.84 -12.68
CA GLU A 186 -2.08 -5.72 -11.77
C GLU A 186 -0.95 -4.72 -11.94
N LEU A 187 -1.30 -3.44 -11.93
CA LEU A 187 -0.38 -2.32 -11.99
C LEU A 187 -0.54 -1.45 -10.75
N SER A 188 0.49 -0.67 -10.44
CA SER A 188 0.41 0.38 -9.42
C SER A 188 1.00 1.68 -9.95
N ALA A 189 0.23 2.75 -9.86
CA ALA A 189 0.65 4.10 -10.19
C ALA A 189 0.74 4.93 -8.91
N MET A 190 1.95 5.42 -8.59
CA MET A 190 2.19 6.16 -7.35
C MET A 190 2.39 7.65 -7.63
N VAL A 191 1.85 8.46 -6.73
CA VAL A 191 1.97 9.92 -6.74
C VAL A 191 2.28 10.43 -5.34
N ALA A 192 3.19 11.41 -5.25
CA ALA A 192 3.34 12.24 -4.07
C ALA A 192 2.73 13.61 -4.36
N ARG A 193 2.02 14.18 -3.39
CA ARG A 193 1.45 15.53 -3.48
C ARG A 193 1.66 16.27 -2.17
N THR A 194 2.16 17.52 -2.27
CA THR A 194 2.24 18.45 -1.15
C THR A 194 0.89 19.12 -0.89
N ARG A 195 0.72 19.72 0.28
CA ARG A 195 -0.46 20.54 0.59
C ARG A 195 -0.61 21.72 -0.37
N SER A 196 0.50 22.37 -0.76
CA SER A 196 0.53 23.45 -1.75
C SER A 196 0.20 23.02 -3.18
N GLY A 197 0.14 21.69 -3.44
CA GLY A 197 -0.32 21.11 -4.70
C GLY A 197 0.79 20.72 -5.67
N GLU A 198 2.08 20.77 -5.30
CA GLU A 198 3.15 20.17 -6.09
C GLU A 198 2.95 18.66 -6.15
N MET A 199 3.20 18.06 -7.31
CA MET A 199 3.06 16.60 -7.50
C MET A 199 4.24 16.02 -8.24
N ARG A 200 4.66 14.81 -7.81
CA ARG A 200 5.59 13.93 -8.52
C ARG A 200 4.99 12.55 -8.65
N VAL A 201 5.29 11.87 -9.74
CA VAL A 201 4.87 10.47 -9.99
C VAL A 201 6.10 9.63 -10.30
N TRP A 202 6.06 8.38 -9.88
CA TRP A 202 7.05 7.38 -10.28
C TRP A 202 6.61 6.66 -11.55
N PRO A 203 7.52 5.89 -12.19
CA PRO A 203 7.13 4.93 -13.20
C PRO A 203 6.05 3.97 -12.67
N VAL A 204 5.12 3.61 -13.54
CA VAL A 204 4.11 2.59 -13.23
C VAL A 204 4.80 1.24 -13.07
N VAL A 205 4.40 0.48 -12.05
CA VAL A 205 4.97 -0.83 -11.75
C VAL A 205 3.98 -1.95 -11.99
N GLU A 206 4.49 -3.12 -12.37
CA GLU A 206 3.72 -4.35 -12.34
C GLU A 206 3.78 -4.93 -10.92
N SER A 207 2.61 -5.23 -10.36
CA SER A 207 2.46 -5.90 -9.07
C SER A 207 2.04 -7.35 -9.30
N ARG A 208 2.84 -8.29 -8.81
CA ARG A 208 2.49 -9.72 -8.84
C ARG A 208 2.11 -10.18 -7.47
N GLN A 209 0.90 -10.66 -7.35
CA GLN A 209 0.38 -11.16 -6.08
C GLN A 209 0.47 -12.68 -5.99
N THR A 210 0.61 -13.17 -4.77
CA THR A 210 0.48 -14.59 -4.41
C THR A 210 -0.46 -14.65 -3.22
N ASP A 211 -1.55 -15.37 -3.35
CA ASP A 211 -2.59 -15.49 -2.32
C ASP A 211 -3.12 -14.14 -1.81
N GLY A 212 -3.31 -13.18 -2.74
CA GLY A 212 -3.80 -11.82 -2.43
C GLY A 212 -2.76 -10.90 -1.76
N ILE A 213 -1.50 -11.33 -1.66
CA ILE A 213 -0.42 -10.54 -1.07
C ILE A 213 0.58 -10.16 -2.16
N CYS A 214 0.90 -8.89 -2.31
CA CYS A 214 1.95 -8.47 -3.23
C CYS A 214 3.26 -9.19 -2.90
N HIS A 215 3.75 -9.99 -3.85
CA HIS A 215 5.00 -10.74 -3.72
C HIS A 215 6.14 -10.04 -4.47
N VAL A 216 5.90 -9.61 -5.71
CA VAL A 216 6.92 -8.98 -6.55
C VAL A 216 6.38 -7.66 -7.11
N ALA A 217 7.20 -6.62 -7.10
CA ALA A 217 6.96 -5.39 -7.85
C ALA A 217 8.12 -5.17 -8.85
N ILE A 218 7.78 -4.89 -10.11
CA ILE A 218 8.74 -4.71 -11.21
C ILE A 218 8.59 -3.29 -11.75
N ALA A 219 9.64 -2.51 -11.69
CA ALA A 219 9.69 -1.13 -12.14
C ALA A 219 10.72 -0.94 -13.28
N PRO A 220 10.34 -0.26 -14.39
CA PRO A 220 8.97 0.03 -14.78
C PRO A 220 8.21 -1.25 -15.15
N ALA A 221 6.88 -1.20 -15.22
CA ALA A 221 6.07 -2.34 -15.65
C ALA A 221 6.52 -2.82 -17.05
N PRO A 222 6.93 -4.10 -17.20
CA PRO A 222 7.44 -4.61 -18.46
C PRO A 222 6.37 -4.52 -19.57
N ASP A 223 6.79 -4.18 -20.78
CA ASP A 223 5.94 -4.11 -21.98
C ASP A 223 4.72 -3.18 -21.88
N LEU A 224 4.69 -2.32 -20.85
CA LEU A 224 3.65 -1.29 -20.72
C LEU A 224 3.88 -0.19 -21.75
N SER A 225 2.88 0.08 -22.60
CA SER A 225 3.00 1.14 -23.58
C SER A 225 3.20 2.52 -22.89
N THR A 226 4.01 3.38 -23.52
CA THR A 226 4.23 4.74 -23.03
C THR A 226 2.92 5.53 -22.87
N GLN A 227 1.94 5.27 -23.73
CA GLN A 227 0.63 5.90 -23.66
C GLN A 227 -0.11 5.45 -22.40
N LEU A 228 -0.24 4.14 -22.17
CA LEU A 228 -0.96 3.60 -21.00
C LEU A 228 -0.26 3.96 -19.69
N ALA A 229 1.08 3.96 -19.68
CA ALA A 229 1.84 4.43 -18.50
C ALA A 229 1.49 5.90 -18.16
N ARG A 230 1.42 6.79 -19.17
CA ARG A 230 1.02 8.19 -18.96
C ARG A 230 -0.43 8.32 -18.50
N GLU A 231 -1.33 7.50 -19.04
CA GLU A 231 -2.74 7.46 -18.61
C GLU A 231 -2.85 7.08 -17.14
N CYS A 232 -2.17 6.02 -16.69
CA CYS A 232 -2.12 5.59 -15.29
C CYS A 232 -1.57 6.71 -14.37
N GLN A 233 -0.46 7.35 -14.76
CA GLN A 233 0.14 8.45 -14.00
C GLN A 233 -0.79 9.67 -13.93
N ASN A 234 -1.47 10.01 -15.03
CA ASN A 234 -2.42 11.13 -15.05
C ASN A 234 -3.66 10.83 -14.21
N LEU A 235 -4.11 9.57 -14.22
CA LEU A 235 -5.20 9.10 -13.36
C LEU A 235 -4.83 9.25 -11.88
N ALA A 236 -3.65 8.81 -11.47
CA ALA A 236 -3.16 8.98 -10.10
C ALA A 236 -3.09 10.46 -9.69
N LYS A 237 -2.57 11.34 -10.56
CA LYS A 237 -2.55 12.79 -10.32
C LYS A 237 -3.96 13.39 -10.21
N LEU A 238 -4.89 12.94 -11.06
CA LEU A 238 -6.29 13.40 -11.02
C LEU A 238 -6.93 13.04 -9.67
N ILE A 239 -6.79 11.77 -9.27
CA ILE A 239 -7.35 11.28 -8.01
C ILE A 239 -6.75 12.04 -6.83
N ALA A 240 -5.41 12.12 -6.73
CA ALA A 240 -4.74 12.81 -5.63
C ALA A 240 -5.18 14.28 -5.50
N ARG A 241 -5.34 14.97 -6.64
CA ARG A 241 -5.83 16.36 -6.67
C ARG A 241 -7.29 16.49 -6.26
N LYS A 242 -8.16 15.59 -6.76
CA LYS A 242 -9.61 15.67 -6.52
C LYS A 242 -10.03 15.21 -5.13
N LEU A 243 -9.23 14.36 -4.51
CA LEU A 243 -9.41 13.93 -3.12
C LEU A 243 -8.59 14.77 -2.12
N ASP A 244 -7.82 15.74 -2.62
CA ASP A 244 -6.93 16.61 -1.83
C ASP A 244 -5.95 15.83 -0.93
N VAL A 245 -5.41 14.73 -1.45
CA VAL A 245 -4.46 13.89 -0.71
C VAL A 245 -3.14 14.63 -0.55
N THR A 246 -2.62 14.67 0.67
CA THR A 246 -1.25 15.11 0.99
C THR A 246 -0.43 13.92 1.44
N GLY A 247 0.78 13.79 0.92
CA GLY A 247 1.64 12.63 1.14
C GLY A 247 1.78 11.78 -0.12
N VAL A 248 2.15 10.52 0.05
CA VAL A 248 2.19 9.51 -1.02
C VAL A 248 0.86 8.78 -1.09
N MET A 249 0.38 8.59 -2.31
CA MET A 249 -0.78 7.75 -2.63
C MET A 249 -0.39 6.74 -3.70
N ALA A 250 -0.81 5.49 -3.53
CA ALA A 250 -0.76 4.46 -4.55
C ALA A 250 -2.18 4.21 -5.09
N VAL A 251 -2.28 4.09 -6.41
CA VAL A 251 -3.48 3.66 -7.13
C VAL A 251 -3.20 2.28 -7.70
N GLU A 252 -3.85 1.27 -7.16
CA GLU A 252 -3.81 -0.08 -7.70
C GLU A 252 -4.78 -0.19 -8.87
N LEU A 253 -4.34 -0.82 -9.95
CA LEU A 253 -5.03 -0.85 -11.23
C LEU A 253 -5.07 -2.28 -11.77
N PHE A 254 -6.20 -2.65 -12.37
CA PHE A 254 -6.29 -3.80 -13.25
C PHE A 254 -6.07 -3.37 -14.68
N GLU A 255 -5.11 -3.98 -15.37
CA GLU A 255 -4.94 -3.87 -16.82
C GLU A 255 -5.74 -5.00 -17.47
N TYR A 256 -6.63 -4.67 -18.40
CA TYR A 256 -7.49 -5.65 -19.09
C TYR A 256 -7.61 -5.37 -20.58
N GLU A 257 -7.91 -6.40 -21.36
CA GLU A 257 -8.11 -6.27 -22.79
C GLU A 257 -9.51 -5.76 -23.13
N THR A 258 -9.59 -4.92 -24.16
CA THR A 258 -10.83 -4.43 -24.75
C THR A 258 -10.84 -4.75 -26.25
N LYS A 259 -11.97 -4.56 -26.91
CA LYS A 259 -12.07 -4.73 -28.38
C LYS A 259 -11.13 -3.79 -29.17
N THR A 260 -10.68 -2.70 -28.55
CA THR A 260 -9.91 -1.65 -29.22
C THR A 260 -8.49 -1.50 -28.68
N GLY A 261 -8.06 -2.38 -27.78
CA GLY A 261 -6.74 -2.36 -27.15
C GLY A 261 -6.82 -2.63 -25.65
N THR A 262 -5.85 -2.16 -24.91
CA THR A 262 -5.73 -2.36 -23.45
C THR A 262 -6.26 -1.16 -22.70
N ALA A 263 -6.92 -1.38 -21.58
CA ALA A 263 -7.44 -0.35 -20.69
C ALA A 263 -7.10 -0.66 -19.23
N VAL A 264 -7.35 0.29 -18.34
CA VAL A 264 -7.18 0.11 -16.90
C VAL A 264 -8.43 0.50 -16.13
N SER A 265 -8.66 -0.16 -15.00
CA SER A 265 -9.65 0.25 -14.00
C SER A 265 -9.01 0.27 -12.62
N VAL A 266 -9.51 1.16 -11.74
CA VAL A 266 -8.99 1.27 -10.38
C VAL A 266 -9.50 0.13 -9.52
N ASN A 267 -8.56 -0.59 -8.90
CA ASN A 267 -8.86 -1.59 -7.88
C ASN A 267 -8.98 -0.96 -6.49
N GLU A 268 -7.92 -0.29 -6.01
CA GLU A 268 -7.86 0.24 -4.65
C GLU A 268 -6.97 1.48 -4.57
N LEU A 269 -7.19 2.28 -3.51
CA LEU A 269 -6.34 3.42 -3.15
C LEU A 269 -5.68 3.15 -1.79
N ALA A 270 -4.39 3.45 -1.70
CA ALA A 270 -3.69 3.52 -0.42
C ALA A 270 -3.13 4.94 -0.24
N MET A 271 -3.48 5.60 0.87
CA MET A 271 -3.11 7.01 1.11
C MET A 271 -1.92 7.13 2.07
N ARG A 272 -0.90 6.35 1.82
CA ARG A 272 0.37 6.24 2.56
C ARG A 272 1.43 5.63 1.65
N PRO A 273 2.71 5.57 2.07
CA PRO A 273 3.68 4.73 1.39
C PRO A 273 3.16 3.30 1.21
N HIS A 274 3.38 2.74 0.05
CA HIS A 274 2.77 1.47 -0.36
C HIS A 274 3.79 0.39 -0.64
N ASN A 275 3.40 -0.87 -0.47
CA ASN A 275 4.28 -2.01 -0.68
C ASN A 275 4.84 -2.07 -2.11
N THR A 276 4.02 -1.74 -3.11
CA THR A 276 4.45 -1.66 -4.52
C THR A 276 5.47 -0.54 -4.78
N GLY A 277 5.74 0.34 -3.82
CA GLY A 277 6.71 1.43 -3.89
C GLY A 277 8.02 1.18 -3.14
N HIS A 278 8.22 0.02 -2.50
CA HIS A 278 9.46 -0.24 -1.74
C HIS A 278 10.70 -0.28 -2.63
N TRP A 279 10.56 -0.63 -3.90
CA TRP A 279 11.63 -0.60 -4.88
C TRP A 279 12.28 0.80 -5.03
N THR A 280 11.55 1.86 -4.71
CA THR A 280 12.03 3.25 -4.83
C THR A 280 13.18 3.57 -3.88
N GLN A 281 13.35 2.81 -2.79
CA GLN A 281 14.45 3.02 -1.84
C GLN A 281 15.82 2.87 -2.48
N ASP A 282 15.96 1.93 -3.42
CA ASP A 282 17.24 1.66 -4.10
C ASP A 282 17.15 1.92 -5.62
N GLY A 283 15.95 2.10 -6.15
CA GLY A 283 15.67 2.22 -7.58
C GLY A 283 15.42 3.63 -8.09
N CYS A 284 15.25 4.62 -7.21
CA CYS A 284 14.97 6.02 -7.57
C CYS A 284 15.91 7.00 -6.87
N LEU A 285 15.98 8.22 -7.42
CA LEU A 285 16.69 9.33 -6.78
C LEU A 285 16.03 9.73 -5.45
N THR A 286 14.70 9.68 -5.38
CA THR A 286 13.94 9.96 -4.16
C THR A 286 12.98 8.81 -3.89
N SER A 287 13.09 8.21 -2.71
CA SER A 287 12.22 7.12 -2.28
C SER A 287 10.78 7.60 -2.00
N GLN A 288 9.83 6.69 -2.00
CA GLN A 288 8.47 7.01 -1.57
C GLN A 288 8.42 7.52 -0.12
N PHE A 289 9.32 7.05 0.73
CA PHE A 289 9.34 7.42 2.15
C PHE A 289 9.90 8.83 2.34
N GLU A 290 11.00 9.17 1.67
CA GLU A 290 11.52 10.53 1.66
C GLU A 290 10.50 11.51 1.08
N GLN A 291 9.89 11.16 -0.06
CA GLN A 291 8.87 11.97 -0.69
C GLN A 291 7.66 12.19 0.21
N HIS A 292 7.24 11.15 0.96
CA HIS A 292 6.14 11.27 1.90
C HIS A 292 6.47 12.25 3.04
N MET A 293 7.67 12.14 3.62
CA MET A 293 8.12 13.06 4.68
C MET A 293 8.22 14.50 4.19
N ARG A 294 8.68 14.72 2.96
CA ARG A 294 8.67 16.05 2.34
C ARG A 294 7.25 16.58 2.11
N ALA A 295 6.37 15.73 1.56
CA ALA A 295 5.00 16.11 1.23
C ALA A 295 4.18 16.52 2.46
N VAL A 296 4.24 15.75 3.57
CA VAL A 296 3.48 16.04 4.80
C VAL A 296 3.95 17.31 5.51
N LEU A 297 5.18 17.76 5.24
CA LEU A 297 5.75 19.02 5.71
C LEU A 297 5.58 20.18 4.74
N ASP A 298 4.92 19.94 3.61
CA ASP A 298 4.81 20.90 2.50
C ASP A 298 6.19 21.39 1.98
N TRP A 299 7.19 20.50 2.00
CA TRP A 299 8.52 20.75 1.45
C TRP A 299 8.56 20.43 -0.05
N PRO A 300 9.50 21.04 -0.80
CA PRO A 300 9.68 20.73 -2.21
C PRO A 300 9.91 19.24 -2.44
N LEU A 301 9.22 18.67 -3.43
CA LEU A 301 9.37 17.26 -3.78
C LEU A 301 10.67 17.00 -4.55
N GLY A 302 11.27 15.84 -4.33
CA GLY A 302 12.45 15.37 -5.04
C GLY A 302 12.11 14.75 -6.40
N GLU A 303 13.11 14.53 -7.24
CA GLU A 303 12.96 13.86 -8.52
C GLU A 303 12.77 12.35 -8.34
N THR A 304 11.90 11.77 -9.18
CA THR A 304 11.49 10.36 -9.11
C THR A 304 12.11 9.50 -10.21
N GLU A 305 13.17 10.00 -10.84
CA GLU A 305 13.89 9.27 -11.87
C GLU A 305 14.52 8.00 -11.32
N MET A 306 14.50 6.95 -12.14
CA MET A 306 15.14 5.68 -11.81
C MET A 306 16.65 5.78 -11.93
N VAL A 307 17.37 5.12 -11.02
CA VAL A 307 18.85 5.03 -11.04
C VAL A 307 19.36 3.92 -11.95
N ALA A 308 18.50 3.03 -12.39
CA ALA A 308 18.80 1.93 -13.32
C ALA A 308 17.57 1.66 -14.22
N PRO A 309 17.77 1.02 -15.40
CA PRO A 309 16.67 0.70 -16.32
C PRO A 309 15.57 -0.18 -15.71
N VAL A 310 15.92 -1.05 -14.77
CA VAL A 310 15.00 -1.98 -14.09
C VAL A 310 15.32 -2.01 -12.60
N THR A 311 14.28 -2.06 -11.80
CA THR A 311 14.36 -2.41 -10.37
C THR A 311 13.27 -3.42 -10.05
N VAL A 312 13.64 -4.48 -9.35
CA VAL A 312 12.70 -5.50 -8.88
C VAL A 312 12.74 -5.56 -7.36
N MET A 313 11.58 -5.46 -6.75
CA MET A 313 11.36 -5.69 -5.33
C MET A 313 10.68 -7.04 -5.13
N VAL A 314 11.18 -7.83 -4.20
CA VAL A 314 10.56 -9.09 -3.77
C VAL A 314 10.35 -9.07 -2.27
N ASN A 315 9.11 -9.28 -1.82
CA ASN A 315 8.80 -9.40 -0.41
C ASN A 315 9.35 -10.70 0.18
N VAL A 316 9.90 -10.62 1.38
CA VAL A 316 10.30 -11.77 2.18
C VAL A 316 9.12 -12.11 3.10
N LEU A 317 8.36 -13.13 2.72
CA LEU A 317 7.20 -13.62 3.48
C LEU A 317 7.63 -14.82 4.32
N GLY A 318 7.35 -14.81 5.61
CA GLY A 318 7.67 -15.94 6.49
C GLY A 318 7.07 -17.24 5.95
N GLY A 319 7.90 -18.28 5.83
CA GLY A 319 7.47 -19.62 5.43
C GLY A 319 6.71 -20.34 6.56
N LYS A 320 6.27 -21.57 6.29
CA LYS A 320 5.58 -22.42 7.28
C LYS A 320 6.41 -22.63 8.55
N GLU A 321 7.71 -22.80 8.39
CA GLU A 321 8.67 -23.00 9.47
C GLU A 321 9.79 -21.96 9.33
N ASP A 322 10.32 -21.48 10.46
CA ASP A 322 11.54 -20.67 10.49
C ASP A 322 12.75 -21.62 10.43
N PRO A 323 13.61 -21.52 9.39
CA PRO A 323 14.80 -22.35 9.32
C PRO A 323 15.72 -22.18 10.54
N GLU A 324 16.44 -23.25 10.92
CA GLU A 324 17.41 -23.22 12.03
C GLU A 324 18.54 -22.19 11.81
N MET A 325 18.88 -21.87 10.54
CA MET A 325 19.89 -20.86 10.21
C MET A 325 19.41 -19.49 10.64
N PRO A 326 20.12 -18.78 11.55
CA PRO A 326 19.72 -17.45 11.98
C PRO A 326 19.61 -16.46 10.82
N MET A 327 18.67 -15.52 10.88
CA MET A 327 18.43 -14.51 9.82
C MET A 327 19.72 -13.71 9.49
N GLU A 328 20.52 -13.35 10.49
CA GLU A 328 21.81 -12.67 10.26
C GLU A 328 22.72 -13.46 9.32
N ARG A 329 22.79 -14.78 9.46
CA ARG A 329 23.60 -15.63 8.59
C ARG A 329 23.00 -15.71 7.19
N ARG A 330 21.66 -15.80 7.08
CA ARG A 330 20.98 -15.77 5.77
C ARG A 330 21.28 -14.50 5.01
N VAL A 331 21.23 -13.35 5.68
CA VAL A 331 21.58 -12.05 5.07
C VAL A 331 23.03 -12.03 4.59
N LYS A 332 23.97 -12.53 5.38
CA LYS A 332 25.39 -12.64 4.97
C LYS A 332 25.58 -13.52 3.73
N GLU A 333 24.92 -14.66 3.69
CA GLU A 333 24.99 -15.57 2.52
C GLU A 333 24.40 -14.93 1.26
N VAL A 334 23.28 -14.17 1.38
CA VAL A 334 22.71 -13.39 0.27
C VAL A 334 23.70 -12.34 -0.21
N MET A 335 24.29 -11.55 0.69
CA MET A 335 25.25 -10.49 0.34
C MET A 335 26.53 -11.05 -0.29
N LEU A 336 26.98 -12.24 0.14
CA LEU A 336 28.13 -12.92 -0.46
C LEU A 336 27.87 -13.39 -1.88
N ARG A 337 26.65 -13.91 -2.14
CA ARG A 337 26.30 -14.46 -3.44
C ARG A 337 25.83 -13.39 -4.42
N TYR A 338 25.10 -12.39 -3.91
CA TYR A 338 24.47 -11.31 -4.69
C TYR A 338 24.77 -9.94 -4.03
N PRO A 339 25.99 -9.41 -4.22
CA PRO A 339 26.40 -8.14 -3.59
C PRO A 339 25.58 -6.93 -4.04
N GLU A 340 24.87 -7.05 -5.18
CA GLU A 340 23.93 -6.06 -5.70
C GLU A 340 22.54 -6.09 -5.01
N ALA A 341 22.21 -7.16 -4.29
CA ALA A 341 20.93 -7.26 -3.59
C ALA A 341 20.91 -6.37 -2.35
N LYS A 342 19.86 -5.56 -2.22
CA LYS A 342 19.58 -4.72 -1.06
C LYS A 342 18.51 -5.40 -0.19
N VAL A 343 18.91 -5.79 1.01
CA VAL A 343 18.02 -6.48 1.96
C VAL A 343 17.50 -5.49 2.99
N HIS A 344 16.19 -5.38 3.10
CA HIS A 344 15.50 -4.55 4.06
C HIS A 344 14.67 -5.42 5.01
N LEU A 345 15.12 -5.59 6.25
CA LEU A 345 14.42 -6.35 7.28
C LEU A 345 13.60 -5.41 8.18
N TYR A 346 12.46 -5.91 8.65
CA TYR A 346 11.51 -5.10 9.42
C TYR A 346 11.59 -5.31 10.93
N GLY A 347 12.49 -6.18 11.41
CA GLY A 347 12.58 -6.50 12.84
C GLY A 347 11.34 -7.21 13.41
N LYS A 348 10.62 -7.94 12.56
CA LYS A 348 9.40 -8.67 12.95
C LYS A 348 9.71 -10.13 13.24
N ASP A 349 8.98 -10.70 14.21
CA ASP A 349 8.99 -12.13 14.46
C ASP A 349 8.52 -12.92 13.26
N TRP A 350 9.09 -14.12 13.10
CA TRP A 350 8.67 -15.06 12.07
C TRP A 350 7.25 -15.54 12.31
N ARG A 351 6.43 -15.44 11.25
CA ARG A 351 5.09 -16.06 11.19
C ARG A 351 4.77 -16.41 9.74
N PRO A 352 4.08 -17.52 9.45
CA PRO A 352 3.65 -17.85 8.10
C PRO A 352 2.90 -16.70 7.42
N GLY A 353 3.29 -16.36 6.20
CA GLY A 353 2.69 -15.27 5.42
C GLY A 353 3.00 -13.85 5.88
N ARG A 354 3.68 -13.67 7.02
CA ARG A 354 4.02 -12.31 7.51
C ARG A 354 5.13 -11.70 6.68
N LYS A 355 4.93 -10.46 6.23
CA LYS A 355 5.98 -9.64 5.58
C LYS A 355 7.05 -9.30 6.63
N ILE A 356 8.22 -9.94 6.55
CA ILE A 356 9.34 -9.75 7.48
C ILE A 356 10.47 -8.90 6.90
N GLY A 357 10.43 -8.64 5.62
CA GLY A 357 11.39 -7.82 4.88
C GLY A 357 11.05 -7.78 3.41
N HIS A 358 11.94 -7.16 2.64
CA HIS A 358 11.97 -7.23 1.18
C HIS A 358 13.41 -7.17 0.67
N VAL A 359 13.59 -7.55 -0.58
CA VAL A 359 14.85 -7.44 -1.32
C VAL A 359 14.62 -6.57 -2.54
N ASN A 360 15.46 -5.56 -2.74
CA ASN A 360 15.52 -4.77 -3.96
C ASN A 360 16.76 -5.16 -4.77
N VAL A 361 16.60 -5.23 -6.08
CA VAL A 361 17.70 -5.41 -7.02
C VAL A 361 17.50 -4.47 -8.20
N THR A 362 18.53 -3.67 -8.50
CA THR A 362 18.58 -2.84 -9.71
C THR A 362 19.37 -3.56 -10.80
N GLY A 363 18.96 -3.37 -12.06
CA GLY A 363 19.61 -4.04 -13.18
C GLY A 363 19.27 -3.45 -14.55
N TYR A 364 19.66 -4.16 -15.59
CA TYR A 364 19.46 -3.74 -16.98
C TYR A 364 18.45 -4.60 -17.74
N ASP A 365 18.19 -5.81 -17.26
CA ASP A 365 17.29 -6.79 -17.87
C ASP A 365 16.31 -7.34 -16.84
N VAL A 366 15.01 -7.34 -17.19
CA VAL A 366 13.93 -7.74 -16.28
C VAL A 366 14.08 -9.18 -15.81
N VAL A 367 14.40 -10.10 -16.71
CA VAL A 367 14.40 -11.55 -16.42
C VAL A 367 15.51 -11.89 -15.42
N SER A 368 16.74 -11.41 -15.73
CA SER A 368 17.89 -11.66 -14.86
C SER A 368 17.78 -10.95 -13.51
N THR A 369 17.33 -9.69 -13.50
CA THR A 369 17.14 -8.92 -12.27
C THR A 369 16.09 -9.55 -11.36
N ARG A 370 14.95 -9.97 -11.93
CA ARG A 370 13.89 -10.64 -11.19
C ARG A 370 14.36 -11.98 -10.61
N LYS A 371 15.01 -12.81 -11.43
CA LYS A 371 15.54 -14.10 -10.98
C LYS A 371 16.49 -13.93 -9.79
N LEU A 372 17.36 -12.93 -9.82
CA LEU A 372 18.27 -12.65 -8.73
C LEU A 372 17.52 -12.22 -7.46
N ALA A 373 16.58 -11.29 -7.58
CA ALA A 373 15.78 -10.80 -6.45
C ALA A 373 14.93 -11.93 -5.82
N GLU A 374 14.30 -12.76 -6.65
CA GLU A 374 13.52 -13.92 -6.19
C GLU A 374 14.42 -14.96 -5.48
N HIS A 375 15.60 -15.28 -6.02
CA HIS A 375 16.53 -16.21 -5.37
C HIS A 375 17.04 -15.67 -4.03
N ALA A 376 17.36 -14.38 -3.96
CA ALA A 376 17.81 -13.75 -2.73
C ALA A 376 16.70 -13.78 -1.66
N ALA A 377 15.48 -13.38 -2.02
CA ALA A 377 14.34 -13.42 -1.11
C ALA A 377 13.99 -14.85 -0.68
N GLN A 378 14.01 -15.81 -1.61
CA GLN A 378 13.75 -17.23 -1.31
C GLN A 378 14.78 -17.78 -0.32
N PHE A 379 16.07 -17.46 -0.48
CA PHE A 379 17.08 -17.90 0.48
C PHE A 379 16.85 -17.34 1.88
N LEU A 380 16.43 -16.10 2.01
CA LEU A 380 16.06 -15.52 3.31
C LEU A 380 14.91 -16.28 3.97
N VAL A 381 14.01 -16.85 3.19
CA VAL A 381 12.86 -17.63 3.69
C VAL A 381 13.23 -19.08 3.98
N THR A 382 14.03 -19.73 3.12
CA THR A 382 14.24 -21.19 3.16
C THR A 382 15.61 -21.60 3.70
N ALA A 383 16.56 -20.68 3.79
CA ALA A 383 17.98 -20.96 4.09
C ALA A 383 18.63 -21.98 3.11
N SER A 384 18.06 -22.12 1.92
CA SER A 384 18.52 -23.07 0.89
C SER A 384 18.60 -22.39 -0.47
N TRP A 385 19.71 -22.61 -1.16
CA TRP A 385 19.87 -22.23 -2.56
C TRP A 385 19.27 -23.34 -3.45
N THR A 386 18.17 -23.08 -4.10
CA THR A 386 17.53 -23.98 -5.07
C THR A 386 17.87 -23.59 -6.50
#